data_43fa13dcad4f663da9d141982b0ba2d0
#
_entry.id   43fa13dcad4f663da9d141982b0ba2d0
#
_cell.length_a   1.000
_cell.length_b   1.000
_cell.length_c   1.000
_cell.angle_alpha   90.00
_cell.angle_beta   90.00
_cell.angle_gamma   90.00
#
_symmetry.space_group_name_H-M   'P 1'
#
loop_
_entity.id
_entity.type
_entity.pdbx_description
1 polymer ?
#
loop_
_entity_poly.entity_id
_entity_poly.type
_entity_poly.pdbx_seq_one_letter_code
_entity_poly.pdbx_strand_id
1 'polypeptide(L)'
;MPTDAGQLATAIETSTGLILVLTGAGISLASGIPTFRGSDPGAVWAHDVTEMATLGYFTSNPVGSWRWYRHRFNGILAAEPNPAHHAVAAIERWQAKRRRNFLLVTQNIDTLHEAAGSTRIAKVHGSADRCRCANPMCRLGAIDSLALNEVDFAAFEREPRRSAIPVCPDCGSLLRPHVLWFDELYVSHADYRWHVVEAAAARMTLLVCIGTSLAVGVTSFLQSAARETGAPVFLVDPGERPSDARSSLVHVRARAEELLPEVVSMLMSPGNAR
;
A
#
# COMPACT_ATOMS: atom_id res chain seq x y z
N MET A 1 16.05 29.55 -0.52
CA MET A 1 14.79 28.84 -0.85
C MET A 1 14.59 27.74 0.19
N PRO A 2 13.38 27.43 0.61
CA PRO A 2 13.18 26.31 1.52
C PRO A 2 13.70 25.01 0.87
N THR A 3 14.25 24.11 1.68
CA THR A 3 14.64 22.76 1.24
C THR A 3 13.40 21.95 0.85
N ASP A 4 13.56 20.89 0.07
CA ASP A 4 12.47 19.99 -0.31
C ASP A 4 11.73 19.42 0.92
N ALA A 5 12.48 19.03 1.96
CA ALA A 5 11.90 18.62 3.25
C ALA A 5 11.11 19.76 3.91
N GLY A 6 11.63 21.00 3.87
CA GLY A 6 10.96 22.17 4.41
C GLY A 6 9.64 22.53 3.68
N GLN A 7 9.61 22.36 2.35
CA GLN A 7 8.38 22.57 1.59
C GLN A 7 7.29 21.55 1.98
N LEU A 8 7.64 20.27 2.08
CA LEU A 8 6.72 19.22 2.48
C LEU A 8 6.27 19.38 3.94
N ALA A 9 7.20 19.72 4.86
CA ALA A 9 6.86 19.97 6.26
C ALA A 9 5.88 21.15 6.39
N THR A 10 6.11 22.26 5.69
CA THR A 10 5.20 23.42 5.65
C THR A 10 3.81 23.04 5.11
N ALA A 11 3.75 22.27 4.02
CA ALA A 11 2.48 21.81 3.47
C ALA A 11 1.69 20.93 4.45
N ILE A 12 2.37 20.01 5.16
CA ILE A 12 1.76 19.17 6.19
C ILE A 12 1.29 20.02 7.39
N GLU A 13 2.10 20.97 7.83
CA GLU A 13 1.80 21.84 8.98
C GLU A 13 0.60 22.75 8.72
N THR A 14 0.56 23.37 7.56
CA THR A 14 -0.49 24.35 7.17
C THR A 14 -1.79 23.68 6.74
N SER A 15 -1.77 22.40 6.39
CA SER A 15 -2.98 21.66 6.03
C SER A 15 -3.84 21.43 7.28
N THR A 16 -5.01 22.05 7.33
CA THR A 16 -5.94 21.99 8.48
C THR A 16 -6.99 20.89 8.34
N GLY A 17 -7.13 20.29 7.16
CA GLY A 17 -8.13 19.26 6.87
C GLY A 17 -7.55 17.85 6.88
N LEU A 18 -8.01 17.01 5.93
CA LEU A 18 -7.55 15.63 5.78
C LEU A 18 -6.28 15.57 4.93
N ILE A 19 -5.21 15.06 5.53
CA ILE A 19 -4.02 14.66 4.79
C ILE A 19 -4.18 13.19 4.36
N LEU A 20 -4.08 12.97 3.05
CA LEU A 20 -4.05 11.64 2.47
C LEU A 20 -2.62 11.32 2.01
N VAL A 21 -2.05 10.26 2.56
CA VAL A 21 -0.75 9.73 2.14
C VAL A 21 -1.00 8.48 1.30
N LEU A 22 -0.44 8.43 0.10
CA LEU A 22 -0.47 7.26 -0.78
C LEU A 22 0.93 6.68 -0.89
N THR A 23 1.10 5.38 -0.57
CA THR A 23 2.38 4.70 -0.71
C THR A 23 2.35 3.59 -1.74
N GLY A 24 3.46 3.40 -2.45
CA GLY A 24 3.70 2.29 -3.38
C GLY A 24 4.97 1.52 -3.00
N ALA A 25 5.37 0.57 -3.83
CA ALA A 25 6.46 -0.36 -3.52
C ALA A 25 7.83 0.32 -3.28
N GLY A 26 8.03 1.52 -3.83
CA GLY A 26 9.27 2.27 -3.63
C GLY A 26 9.57 2.62 -2.17
N ILE A 27 8.55 2.76 -1.30
CA ILE A 27 8.78 3.02 0.14
C ILE A 27 9.40 1.80 0.85
N SER A 28 9.13 0.58 0.35
CA SER A 28 9.59 -0.68 0.96
C SER A 28 10.92 -1.18 0.37
N LEU A 29 11.49 -0.48 -0.64
CA LEU A 29 12.74 -0.87 -1.28
C LEU A 29 13.91 -0.90 -0.28
N ALA A 30 14.02 0.09 0.59
CA ALA A 30 15.03 0.14 1.64
C ALA A 30 14.84 -0.92 2.74
N SER A 31 13.69 -1.59 2.77
CA SER A 31 13.41 -2.77 3.60
C SER A 31 13.76 -4.11 2.92
N GLY A 32 14.33 -4.06 1.70
CA GLY A 32 14.71 -5.24 0.93
C GLY A 32 13.56 -5.87 0.11
N ILE A 33 12.39 -5.22 0.04
CA ILE A 33 11.29 -5.67 -0.81
C ILE A 33 11.44 -5.02 -2.19
N PRO A 34 11.66 -5.81 -3.27
CA PRO A 34 11.82 -5.28 -4.62
C PRO A 34 10.57 -4.52 -5.09
N THR A 35 10.78 -3.49 -5.90
CA THR A 35 9.67 -2.76 -6.51
C THR A 35 8.89 -3.64 -7.48
N PHE A 36 7.61 -3.34 -7.65
CA PHE A 36 6.78 -4.06 -8.61
C PHE A 36 7.16 -3.69 -10.06
N ARG A 37 7.46 -2.41 -10.29
CA ARG A 37 7.93 -1.83 -11.56
C ARG A 37 9.18 -1.02 -11.27
N GLY A 38 10.28 -1.31 -11.92
CA GLY A 38 11.52 -0.57 -11.76
C GLY A 38 12.64 -1.16 -12.59
N SER A 39 13.74 -0.45 -12.64
CA SER A 39 15.00 -0.91 -13.25
C SER A 39 15.86 -1.71 -12.26
N ASP A 40 15.38 -1.96 -11.03
CA ASP A 40 16.12 -2.78 -10.09
C ASP A 40 16.13 -4.25 -10.56
N PRO A 41 17.25 -4.97 -10.36
CA PRO A 41 17.40 -6.36 -10.85
C PRO A 41 16.40 -7.36 -10.23
N GLY A 42 15.72 -6.96 -9.16
CA GLY A 42 14.69 -7.76 -8.48
C GLY A 42 13.27 -7.36 -8.84
N ALA A 43 13.09 -6.36 -9.72
CA ALA A 43 11.76 -5.90 -10.12
C ALA A 43 10.90 -7.05 -10.63
N VAL A 44 9.70 -7.16 -10.08
CA VAL A 44 8.80 -8.32 -10.26
C VAL A 44 8.29 -8.45 -11.70
N TRP A 45 8.28 -7.34 -12.47
CA TRP A 45 7.81 -7.29 -13.87
C TRP A 45 8.74 -7.94 -14.89
N ALA A 46 9.90 -8.47 -14.47
CA ALA A 46 10.82 -9.11 -15.40
C ALA A 46 10.24 -10.35 -16.09
N HIS A 47 9.18 -11.00 -15.56
CA HIS A 47 8.55 -12.19 -16.14
C HIS A 47 7.08 -12.30 -15.74
N ASP A 48 6.17 -12.48 -16.68
CA ASP A 48 4.76 -12.99 -16.65
C ASP A 48 3.87 -12.76 -15.40
N VAL A 49 4.19 -11.78 -14.57
CA VAL A 49 3.51 -11.50 -13.29
C VAL A 49 2.08 -11.05 -13.50
N THR A 50 1.83 -10.33 -14.58
CA THR A 50 0.48 -9.87 -14.92
C THR A 50 -0.48 -11.02 -15.15
N GLU A 51 0.00 -12.14 -15.69
CA GLU A 51 -0.81 -13.34 -15.87
C GLU A 51 -1.05 -14.04 -14.53
N MET A 52 0.01 -14.26 -13.73
CA MET A 52 -0.07 -15.02 -12.47
C MET A 52 -0.86 -14.31 -11.37
N ALA A 53 -0.96 -12.98 -11.42
CA ALA A 53 -1.73 -12.18 -10.47
C ALA A 53 -3.14 -11.87 -10.99
N THR A 54 -3.86 -12.88 -11.46
CA THR A 54 -5.25 -12.80 -11.93
C THR A 54 -6.14 -13.88 -11.29
N LEU A 55 -7.43 -13.58 -11.15
CA LEU A 55 -8.45 -14.55 -10.76
C LEU A 55 -8.52 -15.68 -11.79
N GLY A 56 -8.39 -15.35 -13.08
CA GLY A 56 -8.37 -16.32 -14.17
C GLY A 56 -7.25 -17.36 -14.00
N TYR A 57 -6.03 -16.91 -13.68
CA TYR A 57 -4.90 -17.82 -13.43
C TYR A 57 -5.14 -18.69 -12.18
N PHE A 58 -5.58 -18.10 -11.07
CA PHE A 58 -5.90 -18.88 -9.87
C PHE A 58 -6.96 -19.95 -10.13
N THR A 59 -7.99 -19.63 -10.89
CA THR A 59 -9.07 -20.56 -11.21
C THR A 59 -8.57 -21.76 -12.03
N SER A 60 -7.69 -21.53 -13.00
CA SER A 60 -7.11 -22.57 -13.87
C SER A 60 -5.96 -23.32 -13.20
N ASN A 61 -5.13 -22.64 -12.42
CA ASN A 61 -3.92 -23.19 -11.79
C ASN A 61 -3.74 -22.72 -10.33
N PRO A 62 -4.63 -23.11 -9.40
CA PRO A 62 -4.54 -22.67 -8.01
C PRO A 62 -3.26 -23.18 -7.28
N VAL A 63 -2.70 -24.30 -7.70
CA VAL A 63 -1.43 -24.83 -7.18
C VAL A 63 -0.27 -23.93 -7.57
N GLY A 64 -0.16 -23.54 -8.84
CA GLY A 64 0.88 -22.64 -9.34
C GLY A 64 0.76 -21.27 -8.67
N SER A 65 -0.46 -20.74 -8.55
CA SER A 65 -0.73 -19.48 -7.86
C SER A 65 -0.25 -19.49 -6.42
N TRP A 66 -0.65 -20.51 -5.60
CA TRP A 66 -0.20 -20.60 -4.21
C TRP A 66 1.32 -20.79 -4.08
N ARG A 67 1.97 -21.62 -4.92
CA ARG A 67 3.44 -21.77 -4.91
C ARG A 67 4.13 -20.43 -5.12
N TRP A 68 3.68 -19.64 -6.09
CA TRP A 68 4.24 -18.33 -6.40
C TRP A 68 4.04 -17.35 -5.24
N TYR A 69 2.81 -17.26 -4.69
CA TYR A 69 2.52 -16.38 -3.56
C TYR A 69 3.24 -16.77 -2.28
N ARG A 70 3.29 -18.08 -1.94
CA ARG A 70 4.01 -18.56 -0.74
C ARG A 70 5.50 -18.19 -0.80
N HIS A 71 6.15 -18.40 -1.94
CA HIS A 71 7.55 -18.01 -2.11
C HIS A 71 7.75 -16.48 -1.88
N ARG A 72 6.89 -15.65 -2.44
CA ARG A 72 6.97 -14.18 -2.31
C ARG A 72 6.63 -13.71 -0.90
N PHE A 73 5.58 -14.26 -0.28
CA PHE A 73 5.15 -13.85 1.04
C PHE A 73 6.23 -14.11 2.10
N ASN A 74 7.00 -15.17 1.99
CA ASN A 74 8.11 -15.45 2.90
C ASN A 74 9.13 -14.28 2.95
N GLY A 75 9.51 -13.74 1.80
CA GLY A 75 10.41 -12.59 1.74
C GLY A 75 9.76 -11.28 2.23
N ILE A 76 8.49 -11.07 1.88
CA ILE A 76 7.74 -9.87 2.29
C ILE A 76 7.52 -9.85 3.82
N LEU A 77 7.14 -10.98 4.40
CA LEU A 77 6.82 -11.09 5.83
C LEU A 77 8.06 -11.14 6.74
N ALA A 78 9.24 -11.39 6.17
CA ALA A 78 10.51 -11.34 6.88
C ALA A 78 11.15 -9.94 6.91
N ALA A 79 10.61 -8.99 6.15
CA ALA A 79 11.14 -7.63 6.06
C ALA A 79 10.76 -6.79 7.29
N GLU A 80 11.62 -5.83 7.63
CA GLU A 80 11.42 -4.90 8.74
C GLU A 80 11.12 -3.48 8.22
N PRO A 81 10.33 -2.68 8.96
CA PRO A 81 10.06 -1.30 8.56
C PRO A 81 11.33 -0.46 8.55
N ASN A 82 11.50 0.38 7.55
CA ASN A 82 12.59 1.32 7.41
C ASN A 82 12.21 2.73 7.93
N PRO A 83 13.14 3.69 7.98
CA PRO A 83 12.88 5.04 8.50
C PRO A 83 11.69 5.77 7.85
N ALA A 84 11.38 5.49 6.57
CA ALA A 84 10.21 6.10 5.92
C ALA A 84 8.87 5.64 6.53
N HIS A 85 8.74 4.35 6.82
CA HIS A 85 7.55 3.80 7.48
C HIS A 85 7.34 4.42 8.87
N HIS A 86 8.41 4.50 9.67
CA HIS A 86 8.38 5.13 10.99
C HIS A 86 8.04 6.62 10.90
N ALA A 87 8.54 7.32 9.89
CA ALA A 87 8.23 8.74 9.67
C ALA A 87 6.74 8.94 9.30
N VAL A 88 6.16 8.10 8.43
CA VAL A 88 4.71 8.16 8.11
C VAL A 88 3.87 7.95 9.37
N ALA A 89 4.20 6.96 10.20
CA ALA A 89 3.52 6.74 11.46
C ALA A 89 3.71 7.91 12.46
N ALA A 90 4.86 8.57 12.43
CA ALA A 90 5.10 9.78 13.25
C ALA A 90 4.26 10.97 12.78
N ILE A 91 4.12 11.18 11.47
CA ILE A 91 3.24 12.20 10.89
C ILE A 91 1.77 11.93 11.28
N GLU A 92 1.31 10.67 11.20
CA GLU A 92 -0.03 10.29 11.65
C GLU A 92 -0.27 10.67 13.10
N ARG A 93 0.66 10.31 14.00
CA ARG A 93 0.59 10.67 15.44
C ARG A 93 0.63 12.18 15.68
N TRP A 94 1.45 12.89 14.91
CA TRP A 94 1.54 14.36 14.98
C TRP A 94 0.22 15.03 14.59
N GLN A 95 -0.46 14.54 13.54
CA GLN A 95 -1.79 14.99 13.11
C GLN A 95 -2.85 14.67 14.18
N ALA A 96 -2.82 13.46 14.73
CA ALA A 96 -3.76 13.03 15.77
C ALA A 96 -3.68 13.91 17.05
N LYS A 97 -2.46 14.28 17.49
CA LYS A 97 -2.26 15.20 18.62
C LYS A 97 -2.87 16.58 18.37
N ARG A 98 -2.97 17.01 17.11
CA ARG A 98 -3.60 18.28 16.70
C ARG A 98 -5.08 18.15 16.34
N ARG A 99 -5.68 16.97 16.59
CA ARG A 99 -7.07 16.64 16.25
C ARG A 99 -7.36 16.82 14.75
N ARG A 100 -6.37 16.61 13.91
CA ARG A 100 -6.46 16.69 12.45
C ARG A 100 -6.63 15.30 11.83
N ASN A 101 -7.24 15.25 10.66
CA ASN A 101 -7.51 13.99 9.97
C ASN A 101 -6.31 13.53 9.14
N PHE A 102 -6.10 12.21 9.14
CA PHE A 102 -5.06 11.54 8.38
C PHE A 102 -5.59 10.20 7.86
N LEU A 103 -5.21 9.83 6.65
CA LEU A 103 -5.43 8.50 6.10
C LEU A 103 -4.20 8.08 5.31
N LEU A 104 -3.66 6.92 5.64
CA LEU A 104 -2.68 6.23 4.82
C LEU A 104 -3.39 5.25 3.90
N VAL A 105 -3.21 5.42 2.59
CA VAL A 105 -3.62 4.48 1.55
C VAL A 105 -2.37 3.80 1.04
N THR A 106 -2.27 2.49 1.17
CA THR A 106 -1.11 1.76 0.64
C THR A 106 -1.51 0.80 -0.46
N GLN A 107 -0.71 0.80 -1.52
CA GLN A 107 -0.76 -0.19 -2.60
C GLN A 107 0.02 -1.46 -2.25
N ASN A 108 0.83 -1.40 -1.19
CA ASN A 108 1.67 -2.50 -0.77
C ASN A 108 0.88 -3.55 0.00
N ILE A 109 1.25 -4.80 -0.22
CA ILE A 109 0.68 -5.95 0.50
C ILE A 109 1.52 -6.35 1.73
N ASP A 110 2.68 -5.73 1.95
CA ASP A 110 3.49 -5.92 3.16
C ASP A 110 2.78 -5.37 4.41
N THR A 111 3.34 -5.65 5.59
CA THR A 111 2.80 -5.22 6.89
C THR A 111 3.68 -4.16 7.56
N LEU A 112 4.57 -3.51 6.78
CA LEU A 112 5.61 -2.63 7.34
C LEU A 112 5.04 -1.34 7.94
N HIS A 113 3.96 -0.81 7.39
CA HIS A 113 3.28 0.34 7.95
C HIS A 113 2.66 0.06 9.32
N GLU A 114 2.00 -1.10 9.46
CA GLU A 114 1.43 -1.57 10.73
C GLU A 114 2.54 -1.81 11.75
N ALA A 115 3.62 -2.48 11.35
CA ALA A 115 4.79 -2.74 12.21
C ALA A 115 5.47 -1.43 12.66
N ALA A 116 5.47 -0.36 11.83
CA ALA A 116 5.96 0.96 12.20
C ALA A 116 5.01 1.74 13.11
N GLY A 117 3.78 1.24 13.33
CA GLY A 117 2.78 1.84 14.22
C GLY A 117 1.75 2.74 13.55
N SER A 118 1.58 2.67 12.23
CA SER A 118 0.44 3.30 11.54
C SER A 118 -0.85 2.55 11.86
N THR A 119 -1.94 3.27 12.08
CA THR A 119 -3.25 2.72 12.49
C THR A 119 -4.40 3.12 11.56
N ARG A 120 -4.32 4.29 10.93
CA ARG A 120 -5.32 4.80 9.99
C ARG A 120 -4.96 4.42 8.56
N ILE A 121 -5.06 3.13 8.26
CA ILE A 121 -4.56 2.51 7.02
C ILE A 121 -5.71 1.93 6.18
N ALA A 122 -5.62 2.10 4.85
CA ALA A 122 -6.39 1.37 3.85
C ALA A 122 -5.42 0.62 2.92
N LYS A 123 -5.39 -0.72 3.00
CA LYS A 123 -4.57 -1.60 2.15
C LYS A 123 -5.38 -1.98 0.91
N VAL A 124 -5.35 -1.13 -0.11
CA VAL A 124 -6.24 -1.25 -1.27
C VAL A 124 -5.92 -2.45 -2.17
N HIS A 125 -4.76 -3.07 -2.03
CA HIS A 125 -4.40 -4.29 -2.74
C HIS A 125 -4.36 -5.54 -1.84
N GLY A 126 -4.87 -5.47 -0.61
CA GLY A 126 -4.88 -6.57 0.33
C GLY A 126 -3.60 -6.71 1.15
N SER A 127 -3.30 -7.91 1.64
CA SER A 127 -2.20 -8.13 2.60
C SER A 127 -1.60 -9.52 2.46
N ALA A 128 -0.26 -9.61 2.52
CA ALA A 128 0.50 -10.84 2.37
C ALA A 128 0.38 -11.78 3.59
N ASP A 129 0.01 -11.24 4.75
CA ASP A 129 -0.21 -12.00 5.98
C ASP A 129 -1.61 -12.60 6.10
N ARG A 130 -2.42 -12.50 5.05
CA ARG A 130 -3.82 -12.95 5.06
C ARG A 130 -4.18 -13.81 3.84
N CYS A 131 -5.20 -14.63 4.00
CA CYS A 131 -5.88 -15.32 2.90
C CYS A 131 -7.39 -15.16 3.02
N ARG A 132 -8.10 -15.38 1.92
CA ARG A 132 -9.56 -15.29 1.86
C ARG A 132 -10.18 -16.47 1.11
N CYS A 133 -11.48 -16.65 1.23
CA CYS A 133 -12.23 -17.61 0.45
C CYS A 133 -12.25 -17.22 -1.04
N ALA A 134 -12.11 -18.19 -1.92
CA ALA A 134 -12.25 -17.99 -3.37
C ALA A 134 -13.71 -17.78 -3.81
N ASN A 135 -14.69 -18.16 -2.98
CA ASN A 135 -16.11 -17.94 -3.26
C ASN A 135 -16.52 -16.52 -2.84
N PRO A 136 -16.84 -15.61 -3.78
CA PRO A 136 -17.18 -14.23 -3.46
C PRO A 136 -18.53 -14.08 -2.72
N MET A 137 -19.35 -15.14 -2.67
CA MET A 137 -20.61 -15.15 -1.92
C MET A 137 -20.42 -15.59 -0.46
N CYS A 138 -19.22 -16.02 -0.08
CA CYS A 138 -18.89 -16.38 1.28
C CYS A 138 -18.43 -15.15 2.07
N ARG A 139 -18.76 -15.09 3.38
CA ARG A 139 -18.32 -14.01 4.28
C ARG A 139 -16.79 -13.82 4.21
N LEU A 140 -16.01 -14.91 4.27
CA LEU A 140 -14.55 -14.88 4.13
C LEU A 140 -14.06 -14.59 2.70
N GLY A 141 -14.95 -14.46 1.74
CA GLY A 141 -14.62 -14.10 0.35
C GLY A 141 -14.95 -12.66 -0.01
N ALA A 142 -15.84 -12.01 0.77
CA ALA A 142 -16.35 -10.68 0.47
C ALA A 142 -16.08 -9.66 1.59
N ILE A 143 -16.06 -10.09 2.86
CA ILE A 143 -16.09 -9.18 4.01
C ILE A 143 -14.87 -9.37 4.91
N ASP A 144 -14.56 -10.61 5.29
CA ASP A 144 -13.49 -10.95 6.24
C ASP A 144 -12.40 -11.79 5.58
N SER A 145 -11.27 -11.89 6.24
CA SER A 145 -10.13 -12.69 5.83
C SER A 145 -9.50 -13.42 7.02
N LEU A 146 -8.77 -14.49 6.77
CA LEU A 146 -8.07 -15.27 7.77
C LEU A 146 -6.61 -14.83 7.87
N ALA A 147 -6.04 -14.82 9.06
CA ALA A 147 -4.60 -14.66 9.21
C ALA A 147 -3.88 -15.87 8.60
N LEU A 148 -2.86 -15.62 7.80
CA LEU A 148 -2.17 -16.68 7.06
C LEU A 148 -1.49 -17.69 7.99
N ASN A 149 -1.03 -17.25 9.17
CA ASN A 149 -0.40 -18.09 10.18
C ASN A 149 -1.39 -18.98 10.97
N GLU A 150 -2.70 -18.71 10.85
CA GLU A 150 -3.77 -19.54 11.43
C GLU A 150 -4.22 -20.66 10.49
N VAL A 151 -3.72 -20.68 9.25
CA VAL A 151 -4.09 -21.66 8.22
C VAL A 151 -2.98 -22.67 8.03
N ASP A 152 -3.32 -23.96 8.16
CA ASP A 152 -2.35 -25.05 7.97
C ASP A 152 -2.05 -25.31 6.49
N PHE A 153 -0.83 -24.97 6.07
CA PHE A 153 -0.29 -25.26 4.75
C PHE A 153 0.67 -26.46 4.71
N ALA A 154 0.88 -27.18 5.82
CA ALA A 154 1.90 -28.25 5.90
C ALA A 154 1.70 -29.35 4.85
N ALA A 155 0.46 -29.73 4.56
CA ALA A 155 0.17 -30.71 3.51
C ALA A 155 0.51 -30.19 2.12
N PHE A 156 0.20 -28.93 1.84
CA PHE A 156 0.51 -28.27 0.56
C PHE A 156 2.02 -28.05 0.39
N GLU A 157 2.73 -27.70 1.43
CA GLU A 157 4.18 -27.47 1.37
C GLU A 157 4.95 -28.77 1.14
N ARG A 158 4.48 -29.92 1.70
CA ARG A 158 5.08 -31.24 1.44
C ARG A 158 4.82 -31.72 0.02
N GLU A 159 3.59 -31.58 -0.47
CA GLU A 159 3.18 -32.06 -1.78
C GLU A 159 2.18 -31.07 -2.41
N PRO A 160 2.67 -30.11 -3.20
CA PRO A 160 1.81 -29.10 -3.82
C PRO A 160 0.84 -29.72 -4.85
N ARG A 161 -0.39 -29.97 -4.43
CA ARG A 161 -1.50 -30.47 -5.24
C ARG A 161 -2.81 -29.78 -4.85
N ARG A 162 -3.80 -29.79 -5.75
CA ARG A 162 -5.09 -29.09 -5.54
C ARG A 162 -5.81 -29.54 -4.26
N SER A 163 -5.81 -30.83 -3.97
CA SER A 163 -6.45 -31.39 -2.75
C SER A 163 -5.73 -31.06 -1.45
N ALA A 164 -4.52 -30.53 -1.51
CA ALA A 164 -3.74 -30.08 -0.35
C ALA A 164 -3.83 -28.58 -0.11
N ILE A 165 -4.47 -27.82 -1.01
CA ILE A 165 -4.74 -26.40 -0.78
C ILE A 165 -5.78 -26.30 0.35
N PRO A 166 -5.54 -25.45 1.39
CA PRO A 166 -6.49 -25.24 2.46
C PRO A 166 -7.84 -24.75 1.96
N VAL A 167 -8.89 -25.21 2.63
CA VAL A 167 -10.28 -24.86 2.29
C VAL A 167 -10.87 -23.90 3.31
N CYS A 168 -11.84 -23.12 2.86
CA CYS A 168 -12.59 -22.19 3.68
C CYS A 168 -13.39 -22.93 4.77
N PRO A 169 -13.26 -22.57 6.06
CA PRO A 169 -14.01 -23.20 7.14
C PRO A 169 -15.52 -22.94 7.05
N ASP A 170 -15.94 -21.84 6.41
CA ASP A 170 -17.37 -21.45 6.32
C ASP A 170 -18.10 -22.22 5.19
N CYS A 171 -17.43 -22.50 4.04
CA CYS A 171 -18.14 -23.03 2.86
C CYS A 171 -17.40 -24.14 2.09
N GLY A 172 -16.20 -24.54 2.50
CA GLY A 172 -15.42 -25.61 1.87
C GLY A 172 -14.75 -25.24 0.54
N SER A 173 -14.94 -24.02 0.01
CA SER A 173 -14.23 -23.57 -1.19
C SER A 173 -12.74 -23.39 -0.90
N LEU A 174 -11.88 -23.38 -1.94
CA LEU A 174 -10.45 -23.15 -1.75
C LEU A 174 -10.20 -21.79 -1.10
N LEU A 175 -9.19 -21.72 -0.24
CA LEU A 175 -8.61 -20.45 0.16
C LEU A 175 -7.68 -19.93 -0.93
N ARG A 176 -7.59 -18.60 -1.06
CA ARG A 176 -6.73 -17.87 -1.98
C ARG A 176 -5.93 -16.80 -1.25
N PRO A 177 -4.81 -16.31 -1.81
CA PRO A 177 -4.12 -15.13 -1.31
C PRO A 177 -5.08 -13.94 -1.18
N HIS A 178 -4.98 -13.17 -0.08
CA HIS A 178 -5.77 -11.96 0.11
C HIS A 178 -5.09 -10.77 -0.60
N VAL A 179 -5.04 -10.85 -1.92
CA VAL A 179 -4.47 -9.83 -2.79
C VAL A 179 -5.50 -9.44 -3.83
N LEU A 180 -5.63 -8.13 -4.10
CA LEU A 180 -6.41 -7.62 -5.24
C LEU A 180 -5.65 -7.95 -6.52
N TRP A 181 -6.26 -8.74 -7.39
CA TRP A 181 -5.69 -9.12 -8.67
C TRP A 181 -6.03 -8.12 -9.78
N PHE A 182 -5.29 -8.16 -10.87
CA PHE A 182 -5.43 -7.19 -11.98
C PHE A 182 -6.79 -7.21 -12.66
N ASP A 183 -7.49 -8.34 -12.62
CA ASP A 183 -8.84 -8.56 -13.15
C ASP A 183 -9.95 -8.37 -12.09
N GLU A 184 -9.63 -7.84 -10.90
CA GLU A 184 -10.58 -7.56 -9.83
C GLU A 184 -10.74 -6.05 -9.60
N LEU A 185 -11.81 -5.68 -8.87
CA LEU A 185 -12.15 -4.30 -8.52
C LEU A 185 -11.86 -4.01 -7.05
N TYR A 186 -11.52 -2.77 -6.72
CA TYR A 186 -11.29 -2.32 -5.33
C TYR A 186 -12.49 -2.57 -4.40
N VAL A 187 -13.69 -2.65 -4.93
CA VAL A 187 -14.92 -2.94 -4.18
C VAL A 187 -15.16 -4.44 -3.97
N SER A 188 -14.33 -5.32 -4.49
CA SER A 188 -14.53 -6.78 -4.44
C SER A 188 -14.36 -7.38 -3.04
N HIS A 189 -13.82 -6.64 -2.09
CA HIS A 189 -13.67 -7.07 -0.70
C HIS A 189 -13.67 -5.90 0.28
N ALA A 190 -14.33 -6.07 1.43
CA ALA A 190 -14.47 -5.02 2.44
C ALA A 190 -13.13 -4.58 3.06
N ASP A 191 -12.17 -5.51 3.26
CA ASP A 191 -10.85 -5.22 3.83
C ASP A 191 -10.02 -4.25 2.98
N TYR A 192 -10.31 -4.10 1.68
CA TYR A 192 -9.66 -3.10 0.85
C TYR A 192 -10.05 -1.67 1.21
N ARG A 193 -11.13 -1.52 1.99
CA ARG A 193 -11.63 -0.25 2.54
C ARG A 193 -11.82 0.84 1.48
N TRP A 194 -12.19 0.44 0.28
CA TRP A 194 -12.30 1.37 -0.85
C TRP A 194 -13.29 2.52 -0.57
N HIS A 195 -14.42 2.24 0.07
CA HIS A 195 -15.38 3.26 0.49
C HIS A 195 -14.77 4.33 1.42
N VAL A 196 -13.78 3.95 2.26
CA VAL A 196 -13.04 4.90 3.12
C VAL A 196 -12.13 5.78 2.27
N VAL A 197 -11.48 5.19 1.24
CA VAL A 197 -10.62 5.92 0.30
C VAL A 197 -11.43 6.93 -0.51
N GLU A 198 -12.59 6.53 -1.05
CA GLU A 198 -13.50 7.43 -1.78
C GLU A 198 -13.98 8.60 -0.90
N ALA A 199 -14.43 8.31 0.32
CA ALA A 199 -14.86 9.33 1.27
C ALA A 199 -13.73 10.28 1.69
N ALA A 200 -12.49 9.79 1.77
CA ALA A 200 -11.32 10.60 2.07
C ALA A 200 -10.91 11.45 0.86
N ALA A 201 -10.93 10.89 -0.34
CA ALA A 201 -10.58 11.56 -1.58
C ALA A 201 -11.45 12.81 -1.81
N ALA A 202 -12.76 12.72 -1.52
CA ALA A 202 -13.72 13.82 -1.70
C ALA A 202 -13.47 15.04 -0.77
N ARG A 203 -12.64 14.91 0.27
CA ARG A 203 -12.42 15.97 1.28
C ARG A 203 -10.96 16.17 1.67
N MET A 204 -10.02 15.57 0.92
CA MET A 204 -8.60 15.78 1.21
C MET A 204 -8.18 17.22 0.95
N THR A 205 -7.26 17.70 1.76
CA THR A 205 -6.66 19.04 1.65
C THR A 205 -5.18 19.00 1.31
N LEU A 206 -4.59 17.81 1.32
CA LEU A 206 -3.22 17.54 0.88
C LEU A 206 -3.11 16.07 0.46
N LEU A 207 -2.48 15.80 -0.68
CA LEU A 207 -2.09 14.48 -1.14
C LEU A 207 -0.57 14.35 -1.16
N VAL A 208 -0.03 13.35 -0.45
CA VAL A 208 1.41 13.03 -0.48
C VAL A 208 1.59 11.63 -1.04
N CYS A 209 2.16 11.52 -2.23
CA CYS A 209 2.50 10.26 -2.89
C CYS A 209 3.96 9.91 -2.60
N ILE A 210 4.23 8.68 -2.15
CA ILE A 210 5.58 8.24 -1.73
C ILE A 210 5.91 6.90 -2.39
N GLY A 211 7.03 6.85 -3.13
CA GLY A 211 7.54 5.62 -3.73
C GLY A 211 6.55 4.95 -4.69
N THR A 212 5.81 5.71 -5.47
CA THR A 212 4.84 5.21 -6.44
C THR A 212 5.08 5.77 -7.83
N SER A 213 5.05 4.89 -8.84
CA SER A 213 5.19 5.26 -10.26
C SER A 213 3.99 6.01 -10.82
N LEU A 214 2.93 6.21 -10.04
CA LEU A 214 1.66 6.84 -10.44
C LEU A 214 0.92 6.10 -11.58
N ALA A 215 1.30 4.88 -11.91
CA ALA A 215 0.78 4.12 -13.07
C ALA A 215 -0.42 3.21 -12.76
N VAL A 216 -0.93 3.20 -11.52
CA VAL A 216 -2.01 2.30 -11.08
C VAL A 216 -3.31 3.07 -10.86
N GLY A 217 -4.45 2.43 -11.04
CA GLY A 217 -5.78 3.07 -11.00
C GLY A 217 -6.05 3.94 -9.76
N VAL A 218 -5.64 3.49 -8.56
CA VAL A 218 -5.82 4.29 -7.32
C VAL A 218 -5.04 5.61 -7.38
N THR A 219 -3.88 5.65 -8.01
CA THR A 219 -3.09 6.88 -8.14
C THR A 219 -3.78 7.91 -9.03
N SER A 220 -4.30 7.45 -10.18
CA SER A 220 -5.06 8.30 -11.11
C SER A 220 -6.36 8.81 -10.47
N PHE A 221 -7.05 7.96 -9.72
CA PHE A 221 -8.25 8.34 -8.97
C PHE A 221 -7.95 9.44 -7.95
N LEU A 222 -6.94 9.26 -7.09
CA LEU A 222 -6.59 10.24 -6.06
C LEU A 222 -6.05 11.54 -6.63
N GLN A 223 -5.29 11.50 -7.74
CA GLN A 223 -4.87 12.72 -8.44
C GLN A 223 -6.05 13.48 -9.07
N SER A 224 -7.05 12.77 -9.59
CA SER A 224 -8.29 13.42 -10.06
C SER A 224 -9.03 14.08 -8.92
N ALA A 225 -9.24 13.38 -7.82
CA ALA A 225 -9.89 13.93 -6.64
C ALA A 225 -9.12 15.13 -6.04
N ALA A 226 -7.78 15.09 -6.03
CA ALA A 226 -6.97 16.24 -5.60
C ALA A 226 -7.19 17.48 -6.45
N ARG A 227 -7.42 17.30 -7.76
CA ARG A 227 -7.78 18.44 -8.65
C ARG A 227 -9.16 19.00 -8.34
N GLU A 228 -10.12 18.14 -8.08
CA GLU A 228 -11.50 18.55 -7.77
C GLU A 228 -11.58 19.29 -6.44
N THR A 229 -10.81 18.85 -5.44
CA THR A 229 -10.75 19.49 -4.12
C THR A 229 -9.80 20.70 -4.07
N GLY A 230 -8.95 20.89 -5.09
CA GLY A 230 -7.89 21.92 -5.08
C GLY A 230 -6.72 21.56 -4.15
N ALA A 231 -6.61 20.30 -3.70
CA ALA A 231 -5.54 19.87 -2.81
C ALA A 231 -4.19 19.84 -3.54
N PRO A 232 -3.12 20.44 -2.97
CA PRO A 232 -1.77 20.29 -3.50
C PRO A 232 -1.33 18.82 -3.46
N VAL A 233 -0.49 18.44 -4.44
CA VAL A 233 0.03 17.08 -4.58
C VAL A 233 1.55 17.11 -4.48
N PHE A 234 2.11 16.35 -3.54
CA PHE A 234 3.54 16.09 -3.43
C PHE A 234 3.84 14.67 -3.88
N LEU A 235 4.89 14.50 -4.67
CA LEU A 235 5.46 13.20 -5.03
C LEU A 235 6.87 13.11 -4.47
N VAL A 236 7.10 12.19 -3.55
CA VAL A 236 8.42 11.83 -3.01
C VAL A 236 8.88 10.55 -3.73
N ASP A 237 9.78 10.70 -4.68
CA ASP A 237 10.31 9.60 -5.48
C ASP A 237 11.70 9.99 -6.05
N PRO A 238 12.73 9.12 -5.98
CA PRO A 238 14.06 9.42 -6.50
C PRO A 238 14.14 9.40 -8.03
N GLY A 239 13.16 8.82 -8.69
CA GLY A 239 13.08 8.71 -10.16
C GLY A 239 12.88 10.06 -10.85
N GLU A 240 12.75 10.01 -12.16
CA GLU A 240 12.41 11.19 -12.94
C GLU A 240 10.95 11.60 -12.74
N ARG A 241 10.67 12.90 -12.91
CA ARG A 241 9.30 13.38 -12.88
C ARG A 241 8.50 12.68 -14.00
N PRO A 242 7.34 12.08 -13.68
CA PRO A 242 6.49 11.48 -14.71
C PRO A 242 6.17 12.50 -15.82
N SER A 243 6.30 12.10 -17.08
CA SER A 243 6.10 12.97 -18.25
C SER A 243 4.69 13.55 -18.34
N ASP A 244 3.72 12.83 -17.79
CA ASP A 244 2.31 13.22 -17.69
C ASP A 244 1.98 13.95 -16.38
N ALA A 245 2.99 14.16 -15.51
CA ALA A 245 2.82 14.93 -14.28
C ALA A 245 2.49 16.38 -14.59
N ARG A 246 1.34 16.82 -14.08
CA ARG A 246 0.86 18.19 -14.29
C ARG A 246 1.73 19.21 -13.56
N SER A 247 1.66 20.47 -13.99
CA SER A 247 2.41 21.59 -13.41
C SER A 247 2.16 21.81 -11.90
N SER A 248 0.98 21.41 -11.40
CA SER A 248 0.61 21.56 -9.99
C SER A 248 1.18 20.46 -9.06
N LEU A 249 1.83 19.42 -9.57
CA LEU A 249 2.49 18.42 -8.76
C LEU A 249 3.88 18.90 -8.35
N VAL A 250 4.15 18.94 -7.06
CA VAL A 250 5.49 19.20 -6.50
C VAL A 250 6.23 17.86 -6.43
N HIS A 251 7.22 17.69 -7.30
CA HIS A 251 8.09 16.51 -7.28
C HIS A 251 9.31 16.77 -6.39
N VAL A 252 9.40 16.01 -5.32
CA VAL A 252 10.53 15.98 -4.40
C VAL A 252 11.41 14.78 -4.77
N ARG A 253 12.51 15.05 -5.46
CA ARG A 253 13.41 14.00 -5.96
C ARG A 253 14.34 13.51 -4.86
N ALA A 254 13.85 12.65 -3.99
CA ALA A 254 14.59 12.11 -2.85
C ALA A 254 14.13 10.68 -2.51
N ARG A 255 14.99 9.95 -1.82
CA ARG A 255 14.62 8.69 -1.20
C ARG A 255 13.75 8.95 0.02
N ALA A 256 12.64 8.19 0.16
CA ALA A 256 11.69 8.41 1.25
C ALA A 256 12.30 8.18 2.64
N GLU A 257 13.17 7.18 2.77
CA GLU A 257 13.86 6.83 4.02
C GLU A 257 14.87 7.88 4.49
N GLU A 258 15.32 8.75 3.58
CA GLU A 258 16.20 9.88 3.89
C GLU A 258 15.40 11.16 4.18
N LEU A 259 14.45 11.50 3.31
CA LEU A 259 13.71 12.76 3.37
C LEU A 259 12.69 12.81 4.53
N LEU A 260 11.90 11.75 4.71
CA LEU A 260 10.76 11.80 5.64
C LEU A 260 11.17 11.95 7.11
N PRO A 261 12.28 11.37 7.60
CA PRO A 261 12.80 11.68 8.94
C PRO A 261 13.12 13.16 9.15
N GLU A 262 13.67 13.86 8.13
CA GLU A 262 13.93 15.31 8.19
C GLU A 262 12.62 16.10 8.30
N VAL A 263 11.61 15.73 7.51
CA VAL A 263 10.26 16.33 7.60
C VAL A 263 9.70 16.19 9.01
N VAL A 264 9.79 14.98 9.59
CA VAL A 264 9.33 14.74 10.97
C VAL A 264 10.09 15.59 11.99
N SER A 265 11.41 15.70 11.84
CA SER A 265 12.23 16.55 12.72
C SER A 265 11.79 18.00 12.69
N MET A 266 11.49 18.54 11.50
CA MET A 266 10.98 19.91 11.33
C MET A 266 9.61 20.10 11.99
N LEU A 267 8.68 19.15 11.80
CA LEU A 267 7.34 19.19 12.39
C LEU A 267 7.36 19.12 13.93
N MET A 268 8.35 18.45 14.50
CA MET A 268 8.49 18.26 15.95
C MET A 268 9.36 19.32 16.63
N SER A 269 9.99 20.22 15.88
CA SER A 269 10.83 21.28 16.44
C SER A 269 10.02 22.26 17.30
N PRO A 270 10.56 22.72 18.45
CA PRO A 270 9.82 23.53 19.45
C PRO A 270 9.28 24.88 18.92
N GLY A 271 9.78 25.37 17.79
CA GLY A 271 9.31 26.59 17.14
C GLY A 271 7.92 26.49 16.48
N ASN A 272 7.41 25.29 16.22
CA ASN A 272 6.15 24.99 15.55
C ASN A 272 5.02 24.57 16.51
N ALA A 273 5.18 24.79 17.80
CA ALA A 273 4.20 24.44 18.85
C ALA A 273 3.28 25.62 19.20
N ARG A 274 2.79 26.37 18.18
CA ARG A 274 1.78 27.41 18.40
C ARG A 274 0.40 26.97 17.94
#